data_c57c888da224ecabb225ea5f566a7356
#
_entry.id   c57c888da224ecabb225ea5f566a7356
#
_cell.length_a   1.000
_cell.length_b   1.000
_cell.length_c   1.000
_cell.angle_alpha   90.00
_cell.angle_beta   90.00
_cell.angle_gamma   90.00
#
_symmetry.space_group_name_H-M   'P 1'
#
loop_
_entity.id
_entity.type
_entity.pdbx_description
1 polymer ?
#
loop_
_entity_poly.entity_id
_entity_poly.type
_entity_poly.pdbx_seq_one_letter_code
_entity_poly.pdbx_strand_id
1 'polypeptide(L)'
;MSRSAQCGILHGQSPGVVTPGDLFCRYGRWLGLLLCAGLLAACGGPSYKVKVIDKPGSGLKGTQRPYEVNGERFEPMLNADGYAEEGVASWYGPDFHGRKTSSGEIYNMNGFTAAHKTLPMHVSVRVTNKANGKQCVVRVNDRGPFVKGRVIDLSYGAAQQIGMVGTGTAAVRIETLGYREPGPRGAPPVYTQPDSYIAGPFTVQVGAFAMPQNAQRLAEELRATYGDASVVESWVNGQLFHRVRVGLYQTMAEAEKARLVFEEKGMQNSFVVAKD
;
A
#
# COMPACT_ATOMS: atom_id res chain seq x y z
N MET A 1 14.53 -67.58 35.40
CA MET A 1 13.52 -68.38 36.10
C MET A 1 12.22 -68.09 35.42
N SER A 2 11.83 -68.99 34.71
CA SER A 2 10.70 -69.92 34.73
C SER A 2 9.48 -69.37 34.03
N ARG A 3 9.25 -69.84 32.82
CA ARG A 3 8.28 -70.89 32.38
C ARG A 3 6.84 -70.40 32.46
N SER A 4 5.97 -70.62 31.58
CA SER A 4 5.73 -71.57 30.43
C SER A 4 4.31 -71.28 29.96
N ALA A 5 4.08 -71.26 28.70
CA ALA A 5 3.59 -72.34 27.88
C ALA A 5 2.06 -72.39 27.74
N GLN A 6 1.65 -72.29 26.53
CA GLN A 6 0.85 -73.25 25.75
C GLN A 6 -0.66 -73.28 25.89
N CYS A 7 -1.23 -73.26 24.78
CA CYS A 7 -2.18 -74.15 24.07
C CYS A 7 -3.43 -73.34 23.69
N GLY A 8 -3.81 -73.22 22.49
CA GLY A 8 -4.11 -74.08 21.38
C GLY A 8 -5.58 -74.46 21.45
N ILE A 9 -6.36 -74.18 20.45
CA ILE A 9 -7.26 -75.09 19.75
C ILE A 9 -8.21 -74.32 18.82
N LEU A 10 -8.27 -74.75 17.63
CA LEU A 10 -9.15 -74.45 16.51
C LEU A 10 -10.64 -74.65 16.81
N HIS A 11 -11.49 -73.92 16.15
CA HIS A 11 -12.78 -74.27 15.49
C HIS A 11 -13.59 -72.98 15.39
N GLY A 12 -14.18 -72.57 14.35
CA GLY A 12 -15.04 -73.09 13.38
C GLY A 12 -15.68 -71.91 12.69
N GLN A 13 -15.73 -71.94 11.40
CA GLN A 13 -16.41 -70.97 10.53
C GLN A 13 -17.92 -71.05 10.72
N SER A 14 -18.56 -69.85 10.82
CA SER A 14 -19.96 -69.70 10.47
C SER A 14 -20.16 -68.32 9.81
N PRO A 15 -20.99 -68.16 8.79
CA PRO A 15 -21.13 -66.94 8.01
C PRO A 15 -21.90 -65.91 8.80
N GLY A 16 -21.25 -64.74 9.01
CA GLY A 16 -21.83 -63.63 9.78
C GLY A 16 -22.86 -62.85 8.98
N VAL A 17 -23.95 -62.67 9.61
CA VAL A 17 -25.06 -61.79 9.27
C VAL A 17 -24.55 -60.34 9.17
N VAL A 18 -24.71 -59.70 8.04
CA VAL A 18 -24.46 -58.29 7.85
C VAL A 18 -25.58 -57.50 8.53
N THR A 19 -25.26 -56.81 9.62
CA THR A 19 -26.21 -55.94 10.30
C THR A 19 -26.27 -54.55 9.59
N PRO A 20 -27.43 -53.84 9.61
CA PRO A 20 -27.63 -52.57 8.89
C PRO A 20 -26.79 -51.38 9.38
N GLY A 21 -25.92 -51.57 10.38
CA GLY A 21 -25.09 -50.49 10.95
C GLY A 21 -23.84 -50.11 10.15
N ASP A 22 -23.33 -51.02 9.31
CA ASP A 22 -22.03 -50.80 8.64
C ASP A 22 -22.11 -49.96 7.39
N LEU A 23 -23.31 -49.69 6.85
CA LEU A 23 -23.50 -48.84 5.66
C LEU A 23 -23.45 -47.33 5.97
N PHE A 24 -23.77 -46.94 7.19
CA PHE A 24 -23.76 -45.49 7.57
C PHE A 24 -22.38 -44.94 7.85
N CYS A 25 -21.41 -45.77 8.20
CA CYS A 25 -20.06 -45.29 8.54
C CYS A 25 -19.17 -44.96 7.32
N ARG A 26 -19.49 -45.49 6.12
CA ARG A 26 -18.69 -45.25 4.90
C ARG A 26 -19.12 -44.00 4.16
N TYR A 27 -20.37 -43.55 4.27
CA TYR A 27 -20.84 -42.32 3.60
C TYR A 27 -20.64 -41.05 4.46
N GLY A 28 -20.57 -41.17 5.79
CA GLY A 28 -20.33 -40.04 6.67
C GLY A 28 -18.94 -39.40 6.57
N ARG A 29 -17.94 -40.18 6.16
CA ARG A 29 -16.55 -39.68 6.01
C ARG A 29 -16.34 -38.82 4.72
N TRP A 30 -17.18 -39.04 3.72
CA TRP A 30 -17.09 -38.25 2.46
C TRP A 30 -17.92 -36.97 2.50
N LEU A 31 -19.00 -36.92 3.24
CA LEU A 31 -19.78 -35.70 3.45
C LEU A 31 -19.02 -34.69 4.31
N GLY A 32 -18.23 -35.14 5.30
CA GLY A 32 -17.40 -34.25 6.12
C GLY A 32 -16.26 -33.59 5.35
N LEU A 33 -15.69 -34.27 4.35
CA LEU A 33 -14.63 -33.73 3.50
C LEU A 33 -15.13 -32.73 2.47
N LEU A 34 -16.38 -32.84 2.01
CA LEU A 34 -16.97 -31.85 1.09
C LEU A 34 -17.44 -30.57 1.79
N LEU A 35 -17.81 -30.65 3.07
CA LEU A 35 -18.16 -29.45 3.85
C LEU A 35 -16.93 -28.62 4.27
N CYS A 36 -15.76 -29.25 4.48
CA CYS A 36 -14.52 -28.52 4.80
C CYS A 36 -13.87 -27.85 3.57
N ALA A 37 -14.15 -28.31 2.34
CA ALA A 37 -13.61 -27.70 1.13
C ALA A 37 -14.31 -26.36 0.75
N GLY A 38 -15.51 -26.11 1.29
CA GLY A 38 -16.28 -24.88 1.01
C GLY A 38 -15.92 -23.66 1.86
N LEU A 39 -15.11 -23.82 2.93
CA LEU A 39 -14.81 -22.75 3.89
C LEU A 39 -13.45 -22.07 3.66
N LEU A 40 -12.68 -22.47 2.65
CA LEU A 40 -11.38 -21.87 2.35
C LEU A 40 -11.41 -20.72 1.29
N ALA A 41 -12.59 -20.35 0.82
CA ALA A 41 -12.73 -19.34 -0.27
C ALA A 41 -13.10 -17.93 0.23
N ALA A 42 -13.05 -17.61 1.52
CA ALA A 42 -13.54 -16.34 2.07
C ALA A 42 -12.47 -15.46 2.72
N CYS A 43 -11.20 -15.54 2.30
CA CYS A 43 -10.16 -14.58 2.68
C CYS A 43 -9.80 -13.62 1.54
N GLY A 44 -10.80 -13.16 0.80
CA GLY A 44 -10.66 -11.99 -0.07
C GLY A 44 -10.98 -10.73 0.76
N GLY A 45 -9.98 -9.94 1.15
CA GLY A 45 -10.23 -8.59 1.64
C GLY A 45 -11.03 -7.80 0.60
N PRO A 46 -11.69 -6.70 0.99
CA PRO A 46 -12.55 -5.94 0.08
C PRO A 46 -11.76 -5.52 -1.17
N SER A 47 -12.12 -6.08 -2.32
CA SER A 47 -11.55 -5.69 -3.61
C SER A 47 -12.35 -4.51 -4.15
N TYR A 48 -11.74 -3.34 -4.16
CA TYR A 48 -12.34 -2.16 -4.79
C TYR A 48 -11.97 -2.14 -6.27
N LYS A 49 -12.98 -1.97 -7.14
CA LYS A 49 -12.74 -1.69 -8.57
C LYS A 49 -12.39 -0.21 -8.70
N VAL A 50 -11.11 0.09 -8.90
CA VAL A 50 -10.62 1.46 -9.13
C VAL A 50 -10.51 1.69 -10.63
N LYS A 51 -11.18 2.74 -11.11
CA LYS A 51 -11.07 3.23 -12.48
C LYS A 51 -10.45 4.62 -12.45
N VAL A 52 -9.24 4.77 -13.01
CA VAL A 52 -8.64 6.09 -13.20
C VAL A 52 -9.30 6.78 -14.39
N ILE A 53 -9.74 8.01 -14.18
CA ILE A 53 -10.44 8.80 -15.20
C ILE A 53 -9.42 9.79 -15.78
N ASP A 54 -9.07 9.59 -17.04
CA ASP A 54 -8.23 10.52 -17.77
C ASP A 54 -9.00 11.75 -18.23
N LYS A 55 -8.61 12.95 -17.77
CA LYS A 55 -9.01 14.19 -18.42
C LYS A 55 -7.99 14.48 -19.52
N PRO A 56 -8.40 14.58 -20.79
CA PRO A 56 -7.51 15.01 -21.86
C PRO A 56 -6.88 16.36 -21.51
N GLY A 57 -5.56 16.47 -21.58
CA GLY A 57 -4.83 17.73 -21.37
C GLY A 57 -4.52 18.12 -19.91
N SER A 58 -4.84 17.30 -18.91
CA SER A 58 -4.61 17.68 -17.50
C SER A 58 -3.15 17.65 -17.05
N GLY A 59 -2.24 17.01 -17.78
CA GLY A 59 -0.84 16.82 -17.36
C GLY A 59 -0.65 15.98 -16.08
N LEU A 60 -1.73 15.69 -15.38
CA LEU A 60 -1.73 14.95 -14.11
C LEU A 60 -1.49 13.46 -14.34
N LYS A 61 -0.61 12.85 -13.58
CA LYS A 61 -0.31 11.41 -13.66
C LYS A 61 -0.51 10.72 -12.32
N GLY A 62 -0.81 9.43 -12.39
CA GLY A 62 -0.88 8.55 -11.21
C GLY A 62 -1.95 8.96 -10.20
N THR A 63 -1.57 9.08 -8.96
CA THR A 63 -2.46 9.33 -7.81
C THR A 63 -3.06 10.73 -7.74
N GLN A 64 -2.66 11.64 -8.63
CA GLN A 64 -3.21 12.99 -8.77
C GLN A 64 -4.38 13.06 -9.78
N ARG A 65 -4.62 11.99 -10.54
CA ARG A 65 -5.74 11.93 -11.48
C ARG A 65 -7.05 11.66 -10.77
N PRO A 66 -8.16 12.21 -11.26
CA PRO A 66 -9.48 11.77 -10.82
C PRO A 66 -9.65 10.26 -10.97
N TYR A 67 -10.29 9.64 -10.02
CA TYR A 67 -10.51 8.20 -10.00
C TYR A 67 -11.92 7.87 -9.48
N GLU A 68 -12.39 6.68 -9.78
CA GLU A 68 -13.70 6.19 -9.38
C GLU A 68 -13.55 4.88 -8.61
N VAL A 69 -14.28 4.78 -7.51
CA VAL A 69 -14.36 3.55 -6.72
C VAL A 69 -15.83 3.28 -6.39
N ASN A 70 -16.31 2.09 -6.75
CA ASN A 70 -17.71 1.68 -6.52
C ASN A 70 -18.76 2.66 -7.07
N GLY A 71 -18.46 3.34 -8.20
CA GLY A 71 -19.34 4.33 -8.82
C GLY A 71 -19.26 5.74 -8.20
N GLU A 72 -18.48 5.94 -7.16
CA GLU A 72 -18.21 7.25 -6.58
C GLU A 72 -16.92 7.83 -7.14
N ARG A 73 -16.99 9.06 -7.64
CA ARG A 73 -15.86 9.78 -8.22
C ARG A 73 -15.14 10.61 -7.17
N PHE A 74 -13.82 10.51 -7.15
CA PHE A 74 -12.91 11.28 -6.29
C PHE A 74 -11.98 12.12 -7.14
N GLU A 75 -11.83 13.40 -6.77
CA GLU A 75 -10.89 14.32 -7.41
C GLU A 75 -9.80 14.69 -6.39
N PRO A 76 -8.55 14.20 -6.58
CA PRO A 76 -7.43 14.61 -5.73
C PRO A 76 -7.25 16.12 -5.72
N MET A 77 -7.01 16.67 -4.54
CA MET A 77 -6.76 18.10 -4.36
C MET A 77 -5.41 18.48 -4.94
N LEU A 78 -5.36 19.64 -5.57
CA LEU A 78 -4.13 20.22 -6.12
C LEU A 78 -3.45 21.18 -5.13
N ASN A 79 -4.17 21.55 -4.07
CA ASN A 79 -3.66 22.32 -2.94
C ASN A 79 -4.38 21.86 -1.68
N ALA A 80 -3.65 21.78 -0.57
CA ALA A 80 -4.19 21.37 0.73
C ALA A 80 -3.81 22.38 1.82
N ASP A 81 -3.41 23.60 1.45
CA ASP A 81 -3.10 24.65 2.41
C ASP A 81 -4.31 25.01 3.25
N GLY A 82 -4.12 25.06 4.57
CA GLY A 82 -5.19 25.33 5.52
C GLY A 82 -6.30 24.26 5.60
N TYR A 83 -6.16 23.12 4.89
CA TYR A 83 -7.17 22.09 4.95
C TYR A 83 -7.30 21.51 6.34
N ALA A 84 -8.53 21.46 6.82
CA ALA A 84 -8.91 20.77 8.05
C ALA A 84 -10.27 20.10 7.86
N GLU A 85 -10.42 18.90 8.40
CA GLU A 85 -11.66 18.12 8.32
C GLU A 85 -11.89 17.38 9.65
N GLU A 86 -13.15 17.23 10.03
CA GLU A 86 -13.57 16.39 11.15
C GLU A 86 -14.37 15.21 10.66
N GLY A 87 -14.15 14.04 11.25
CA GLY A 87 -14.87 12.84 10.89
C GLY A 87 -14.40 11.62 11.65
N VAL A 88 -14.68 10.43 11.12
CA VAL A 88 -14.29 9.18 11.73
C VAL A 88 -13.00 8.68 11.10
N ALA A 89 -12.00 8.38 11.93
CA ALA A 89 -10.82 7.60 11.53
C ALA A 89 -11.05 6.12 11.80
N SER A 90 -10.45 5.28 10.96
CA SER A 90 -10.19 3.87 11.28
C SER A 90 -8.71 3.55 11.08
N TRP A 91 -8.33 2.30 11.19
CA TRP A 91 -6.96 1.86 10.89
C TRP A 91 -6.99 0.52 10.17
N TYR A 92 -5.98 0.28 9.34
CA TYR A 92 -5.86 -0.99 8.62
C TYR A 92 -4.86 -1.93 9.29
N GLY A 93 -5.33 -3.17 9.40
CA GLY A 93 -4.70 -4.22 10.16
C GLY A 93 -3.52 -4.90 9.46
N PRO A 94 -3.05 -6.03 10.05
CA PRO A 94 -1.89 -6.77 9.59
C PRO A 94 -2.04 -7.34 8.17
N ASP A 95 -3.27 -7.59 7.71
CA ASP A 95 -3.55 -8.16 6.38
C ASP A 95 -3.06 -7.30 5.21
N PHE A 96 -2.81 -6.02 5.46
CA PHE A 96 -2.29 -5.08 4.47
C PHE A 96 -0.77 -4.90 4.54
N HIS A 97 -0.13 -5.38 5.63
CA HIS A 97 1.31 -5.24 5.81
C HIS A 97 2.08 -5.90 4.66
N GLY A 98 3.08 -5.20 4.12
CA GLY A 98 3.86 -5.67 2.98
C GLY A 98 3.19 -5.51 1.61
N ARG A 99 1.94 -5.04 1.53
CA ARG A 99 1.27 -4.75 0.25
C ARG A 99 1.64 -3.36 -0.26
N LYS A 100 1.53 -3.16 -1.56
CA LYS A 100 1.75 -1.84 -2.18
C LYS A 100 0.55 -0.93 -1.92
N THR A 101 0.86 0.30 -1.54
CA THR A 101 -0.11 1.41 -1.48
C THR A 101 -0.35 2.02 -2.87
N SER A 102 -1.30 2.92 -3.00
CA SER A 102 -1.57 3.65 -4.26
C SER A 102 -0.42 4.55 -4.68
N SER A 103 0.43 5.02 -3.74
CA SER A 103 1.67 5.73 -4.08
C SER A 103 2.80 4.82 -4.59
N GLY A 104 2.62 3.49 -4.51
CA GLY A 104 3.62 2.49 -4.89
C GLY A 104 4.55 2.06 -3.76
N GLU A 105 4.48 2.68 -2.59
CA GLU A 105 5.24 2.29 -1.40
C GLU A 105 4.76 0.94 -0.85
N ILE A 106 5.63 0.26 -0.13
CA ILE A 106 5.24 -0.92 0.65
C ILE A 106 4.66 -0.45 1.99
N TYR A 107 3.43 -0.85 2.27
CA TYR A 107 2.77 -0.51 3.53
C TYR A 107 3.48 -1.16 4.72
N ASN A 108 3.91 -0.32 5.66
CA ASN A 108 4.44 -0.73 6.96
C ASN A 108 3.44 -0.36 8.06
N MET A 109 2.80 -1.37 8.66
CA MET A 109 1.80 -1.15 9.71
C MET A 109 2.34 -0.42 10.95
N ASN A 110 3.63 -0.54 11.24
CA ASN A 110 4.28 0.13 12.38
C ASN A 110 4.76 1.57 12.06
N GLY A 111 4.64 2.00 10.80
CA GLY A 111 4.97 3.35 10.36
C GLY A 111 3.89 4.36 10.74
N PHE A 112 4.14 5.63 10.42
CA PHE A 112 3.21 6.74 10.59
C PHE A 112 2.69 7.21 9.24
N THR A 113 1.80 6.42 8.65
CA THR A 113 1.19 6.69 7.34
C THR A 113 -0.32 6.60 7.41
N ALA A 114 -0.98 7.12 6.38
CA ALA A 114 -2.44 7.09 6.30
C ALA A 114 -2.92 7.04 4.84
N ALA A 115 -4.17 6.57 4.67
CA ALA A 115 -4.94 6.73 3.45
C ALA A 115 -5.93 7.89 3.59
N HIS A 116 -5.98 8.72 2.55
CA HIS A 116 -6.97 9.79 2.41
C HIS A 116 -7.50 9.85 0.99
N LYS A 117 -8.78 10.18 0.83
CA LYS A 117 -9.47 10.16 -0.48
C LYS A 117 -8.85 11.15 -1.46
N THR A 118 -8.65 12.38 -1.05
CA THR A 118 -8.37 13.50 -1.96
C THR A 118 -7.11 14.29 -1.63
N LEU A 119 -6.58 14.23 -0.41
CA LEU A 119 -5.36 14.97 -0.05
C LEU A 119 -4.20 14.62 -0.99
N PRO A 120 -3.30 15.58 -1.28
CA PRO A 120 -2.09 15.30 -2.05
C PRO A 120 -1.26 14.18 -1.42
N MET A 121 -0.61 13.37 -2.27
CA MET A 121 0.28 12.33 -1.75
C MET A 121 1.49 12.95 -1.06
N HIS A 122 1.98 12.24 -0.05
CA HIS A 122 3.14 12.58 0.77
C HIS A 122 2.95 13.81 1.67
N VAL A 123 1.79 14.47 1.65
CA VAL A 123 1.48 15.55 2.60
C VAL A 123 1.42 14.99 4.02
N SER A 124 1.97 15.74 4.96
CA SER A 124 1.90 15.44 6.39
C SER A 124 0.62 16.01 6.98
N VAL A 125 -0.04 15.22 7.81
CA VAL A 125 -1.32 15.54 8.43
C VAL A 125 -1.23 15.31 9.92
N ARG A 126 -1.62 16.31 10.71
CA ARG A 126 -1.85 16.14 12.13
C ARG A 126 -3.23 15.53 12.33
N VAL A 127 -3.28 14.44 13.08
CA VAL A 127 -4.52 13.76 13.45
C VAL A 127 -4.69 13.88 14.96
N THR A 128 -5.80 14.48 15.37
CA THR A 128 -6.18 14.65 16.78
C THR A 128 -7.38 13.76 17.08
N ASN A 129 -7.25 12.87 18.03
CA ASN A 129 -8.37 12.08 18.57
C ASN A 129 -9.20 12.99 19.50
N LYS A 130 -10.44 13.27 19.12
CA LYS A 130 -11.33 14.19 19.85
C LYS A 130 -11.77 13.67 21.22
N ALA A 131 -11.72 12.36 21.45
CA ALA A 131 -12.13 11.76 22.73
C ALA A 131 -11.08 11.91 23.83
N ASN A 132 -9.78 11.94 23.48
CA ASN A 132 -8.70 11.94 24.47
C ASN A 132 -7.62 13.01 24.22
N GLY A 133 -7.76 13.83 23.18
CA GLY A 133 -6.82 14.89 22.81
C GLY A 133 -5.45 14.43 22.30
N LYS A 134 -5.19 13.11 22.23
CA LYS A 134 -3.92 12.59 21.71
C LYS A 134 -3.76 12.89 20.23
N GLN A 135 -2.52 13.17 19.85
CA GLN A 135 -2.18 13.55 18.48
C GLN A 135 -1.06 12.67 17.91
N CYS A 136 -1.08 12.50 16.60
CA CYS A 136 0.06 12.03 15.81
C CYS A 136 0.15 12.83 14.52
N VAL A 137 1.32 12.75 13.89
CA VAL A 137 1.51 13.24 12.52
C VAL A 137 1.75 12.04 11.62
N VAL A 138 0.96 11.94 10.56
CA VAL A 138 1.03 10.88 9.57
C VAL A 138 1.30 11.46 8.19
N ARG A 139 1.93 10.68 7.32
CA ARG A 139 2.10 11.02 5.92
C ARG A 139 1.08 10.28 5.07
N VAL A 140 0.37 10.99 4.22
CA VAL A 140 -0.58 10.39 3.28
C VAL A 140 0.19 9.67 2.18
N ASN A 141 0.05 8.35 2.07
CA ASN A 141 0.69 7.53 1.04
C ASN A 141 -0.25 6.55 0.35
N ASP A 142 -1.55 6.62 0.69
CA ASP A 142 -2.54 5.75 0.08
C ASP A 142 -3.88 6.46 -0.17
N ARG A 143 -4.76 5.85 -0.99
CA ARG A 143 -6.11 6.30 -1.28
C ARG A 143 -7.14 5.47 -0.50
N GLY A 144 -8.16 6.14 -0.01
CA GLY A 144 -9.22 5.66 0.87
C GLY A 144 -9.44 6.63 2.02
N PRO A 145 -10.30 6.31 2.97
CA PRO A 145 -11.20 5.16 3.04
C PRO A 145 -12.38 5.25 2.06
N PHE A 146 -12.79 4.10 1.52
CA PHE A 146 -13.98 4.01 0.65
C PHE A 146 -15.21 3.53 1.41
N VAL A 147 -15.24 3.76 2.71
CA VAL A 147 -16.37 3.49 3.59
C VAL A 147 -17.01 4.83 3.96
N LYS A 148 -18.33 4.90 3.84
CA LYS A 148 -19.11 6.11 4.13
C LYS A 148 -18.89 6.59 5.57
N GLY A 149 -18.68 7.89 5.74
CA GLY A 149 -18.50 8.53 7.05
C GLY A 149 -17.06 8.49 7.58
N ARG A 150 -16.14 7.71 6.97
CA ARG A 150 -14.72 7.75 7.33
C ARG A 150 -13.99 8.80 6.49
N VAL A 151 -13.08 9.53 7.14
CA VAL A 151 -12.26 10.57 6.50
C VAL A 151 -10.81 10.12 6.30
N ILE A 152 -10.28 9.31 7.19
CA ILE A 152 -8.89 8.86 7.17
C ILE A 152 -8.76 7.43 7.72
N ASP A 153 -7.91 6.62 7.11
CA ASP A 153 -7.51 5.33 7.67
C ASP A 153 -6.03 5.39 8.05
N LEU A 154 -5.73 5.11 9.31
CA LEU A 154 -4.39 5.20 9.87
C LEU A 154 -3.64 3.87 9.79
N SER A 155 -2.31 3.93 9.76
CA SER A 155 -1.50 2.78 10.09
C SER A 155 -1.71 2.35 11.54
N TYR A 156 -1.40 1.08 11.87
CA TYR A 156 -1.51 0.57 13.23
C TYR A 156 -0.67 1.38 14.24
N GLY A 157 0.58 1.72 13.90
CA GLY A 157 1.46 2.52 14.76
C GLY A 157 0.88 3.91 15.07
N ALA A 158 0.28 4.56 14.07
CA ALA A 158 -0.40 5.85 14.25
C ALA A 158 -1.66 5.71 15.12
N ALA A 159 -2.48 4.69 14.87
CA ALA A 159 -3.68 4.40 15.66
C ALA A 159 -3.36 4.10 17.13
N GLN A 160 -2.26 3.40 17.37
CA GLN A 160 -1.75 3.11 18.72
C GLN A 160 -1.35 4.41 19.44
N GLN A 161 -0.65 5.33 18.77
CA GLN A 161 -0.23 6.59 19.37
C GLN A 161 -1.40 7.46 19.82
N ILE A 162 -2.49 7.51 19.04
CA ILE A 162 -3.68 8.30 19.42
C ILE A 162 -4.70 7.49 20.24
N GLY A 163 -4.37 6.23 20.62
CA GLY A 163 -5.15 5.42 21.54
C GLY A 163 -6.48 4.94 20.99
N MET A 164 -6.57 4.58 19.69
CA MET A 164 -7.81 4.14 19.06
C MET A 164 -7.83 2.67 18.63
N VAL A 165 -6.75 1.92 18.87
CA VAL A 165 -6.66 0.52 18.41
C VAL A 165 -7.78 -0.34 18.99
N GLY A 166 -8.06 -0.22 20.30
CA GLY A 166 -9.06 -1.02 20.99
C GLY A 166 -10.50 -0.76 20.57
N THR A 167 -10.80 0.48 20.13
CA THR A 167 -12.12 0.87 19.63
C THR A 167 -12.30 0.64 18.13
N GLY A 168 -11.20 0.40 17.39
CA GLY A 168 -11.19 0.24 15.93
C GLY A 168 -11.44 1.55 15.17
N THR A 169 -12.21 2.47 15.72
CA THR A 169 -12.52 3.78 15.13
C THR A 169 -12.48 4.88 16.19
N ALA A 170 -12.29 6.13 15.76
CA ALA A 170 -12.34 7.29 16.63
C ALA A 170 -12.83 8.53 15.86
N ALA A 171 -13.53 9.44 16.57
CA ALA A 171 -13.78 10.78 16.06
C ALA A 171 -12.47 11.57 16.08
N VAL A 172 -12.08 12.11 14.94
CA VAL A 172 -10.82 12.84 14.79
C VAL A 172 -11.04 14.20 14.12
N ARG A 173 -10.09 15.10 14.37
CA ARG A 173 -9.83 16.27 13.53
C ARG A 173 -8.50 16.04 12.83
N ILE A 174 -8.47 16.28 11.52
CA ILE A 174 -7.27 16.23 10.70
C ILE A 174 -6.94 17.63 10.19
N GLU A 175 -5.64 17.94 10.12
CA GLU A 175 -5.12 19.25 9.67
C GLU A 175 -3.86 19.02 8.87
N THR A 176 -3.78 19.58 7.68
CA THR A 176 -2.57 19.49 6.85
C THR A 176 -1.47 20.39 7.41
N LEU A 177 -0.24 19.87 7.40
CA LEU A 177 0.96 20.59 7.82
C LEU A 177 1.86 20.96 6.63
N GLY A 178 1.65 20.35 5.47
CA GLY A 178 2.52 20.48 4.32
C GLY A 178 3.48 19.29 4.18
N TYR A 179 4.54 19.47 3.40
CA TYR A 179 5.60 18.47 3.24
C TYR A 179 6.63 18.60 4.36
N ARG A 180 7.06 17.45 4.87
CA ARG A 180 8.14 17.41 5.85
C ARG A 180 9.47 17.68 5.18
N GLU A 181 10.17 18.70 5.65
CA GLU A 181 11.52 19.01 5.19
C GLU A 181 12.56 18.01 5.73
N PRO A 182 13.57 17.66 4.93
CA PRO A 182 14.74 16.95 5.42
C PRO A 182 15.45 17.80 6.49
N GLY A 183 15.79 17.19 7.62
CA GLY A 183 16.45 17.88 8.72
C GLY A 183 17.43 16.97 9.46
N PRO A 184 18.32 17.54 10.30
CA PRO A 184 19.25 16.77 11.10
C PRO A 184 18.51 15.75 11.98
N ARG A 185 19.15 14.62 12.26
CA ARG A 185 18.61 13.59 13.14
C ARG A 185 18.38 14.15 14.55
N GLY A 186 17.15 14.06 15.06
CA GLY A 186 16.78 14.57 16.38
C GLY A 186 16.29 16.02 16.41
N ALA A 187 16.39 16.77 15.30
CA ALA A 187 15.77 18.08 15.21
C ALA A 187 14.24 17.96 15.12
N PRO A 188 13.50 18.97 15.65
CA PRO A 188 12.07 19.05 15.43
C PRO A 188 11.75 19.05 13.93
N PRO A 189 10.69 18.33 13.49
CA PRO A 189 10.31 18.33 12.09
C PRO A 189 9.81 19.71 11.68
N VAL A 190 10.34 20.21 10.55
CA VAL A 190 9.85 21.41 9.87
C VAL A 190 8.93 20.97 8.74
N TYR A 191 7.83 21.66 8.57
CA TYR A 191 6.86 21.43 7.51
C TYR A 191 6.72 22.69 6.68
N THR A 192 6.76 22.56 5.36
CA THR A 192 6.55 23.65 4.43
C THR A 192 5.28 23.39 3.63
N GLN A 193 4.52 24.46 3.45
CA GLN A 193 3.38 24.46 2.57
C GLN A 193 3.84 25.01 1.24
N PRO A 194 3.87 24.21 0.17
CA PRO A 194 4.24 24.72 -1.14
C PRO A 194 3.12 25.58 -1.71
N ASP A 195 3.45 26.56 -2.52
CA ASP A 195 2.48 27.38 -3.28
C ASP A 195 1.57 26.50 -4.15
N SER A 196 2.02 25.29 -4.47
CA SER A 196 1.25 24.26 -5.15
C SER A 196 1.74 22.88 -4.75
N TYR A 197 0.84 21.98 -4.34
CA TYR A 197 1.16 20.57 -4.09
C TYR A 197 1.42 19.76 -5.39
N ILE A 198 1.34 20.42 -6.55
CA ILE A 198 1.88 19.95 -7.83
C ILE A 198 3.37 20.31 -7.94
N ALA A 199 3.85 21.27 -7.12
CA ALA A 199 5.26 21.55 -6.98
C ALA A 199 5.91 20.46 -6.12
N GLY A 200 7.06 19.96 -6.58
CA GLY A 200 7.72 18.87 -5.89
C GLY A 200 9.13 19.21 -5.54
N PRO A 201 9.95 18.29 -5.03
CA PRO A 201 11.01 17.79 -5.88
C PRO A 201 10.51 16.65 -6.79
N PHE A 202 10.65 16.85 -8.09
CA PHE A 202 10.38 15.85 -9.12
C PHE A 202 11.68 15.39 -9.75
N THR A 203 11.67 14.17 -10.27
CA THR A 203 12.76 13.62 -11.07
C THR A 203 12.16 12.89 -12.26
N VAL A 204 12.93 12.70 -13.33
CA VAL A 204 12.48 11.92 -14.48
C VAL A 204 13.10 10.54 -14.42
N GLN A 205 12.28 9.51 -14.35
CA GLN A 205 12.73 8.14 -14.52
C GLN A 205 12.90 7.85 -16.01
N VAL A 206 14.12 7.55 -16.42
CA VAL A 206 14.50 7.36 -17.83
C VAL A 206 14.73 5.90 -18.21
N GLY A 207 14.78 4.99 -17.23
CA GLY A 207 14.93 3.56 -17.48
C GLY A 207 14.72 2.72 -16.23
N ALA A 208 14.51 1.43 -16.44
CA ALA A 208 14.45 0.42 -15.39
C ALA A 208 15.12 -0.86 -15.89
N PHE A 209 16.07 -1.39 -15.14
CA PHE A 209 16.93 -2.49 -15.54
C PHE A 209 16.87 -3.62 -14.51
N ALA A 210 16.84 -4.87 -15.00
CA ALA A 210 16.98 -6.03 -14.13
C ALA A 210 18.44 -6.23 -13.66
N MET A 211 19.41 -5.76 -14.45
CA MET A 211 20.84 -5.85 -14.13
C MET A 211 21.35 -4.50 -13.60
N PRO A 212 21.92 -4.47 -12.37
CA PRO A 212 22.37 -3.23 -11.75
C PRO A 212 23.46 -2.50 -12.57
N GLN A 213 24.35 -3.25 -13.25
CA GLN A 213 25.44 -2.67 -14.04
C GLN A 213 24.94 -1.81 -15.19
N ASN A 214 23.81 -2.19 -15.82
CA ASN A 214 23.23 -1.40 -16.92
C ASN A 214 22.62 -0.10 -16.39
N ALA A 215 21.96 -0.15 -15.22
CA ALA A 215 21.45 1.04 -14.57
C ALA A 215 22.57 1.99 -14.13
N GLN A 216 23.63 1.43 -13.55
CA GLN A 216 24.77 2.20 -13.07
C GLN A 216 25.47 2.94 -14.21
N ARG A 217 25.75 2.22 -15.31
CA ARG A 217 26.37 2.80 -16.51
C ARG A 217 25.55 3.96 -17.06
N LEU A 218 24.23 3.77 -17.21
CA LEU A 218 23.36 4.85 -17.71
C LEU A 218 23.30 6.02 -16.72
N ALA A 219 23.25 5.77 -15.42
CA ALA A 219 23.25 6.83 -14.42
C ALA A 219 24.55 7.63 -14.42
N GLU A 220 25.71 7.00 -14.59
CA GLU A 220 27.02 7.68 -14.71
C GLU A 220 27.10 8.54 -15.96
N GLU A 221 26.66 8.01 -17.11
CA GLU A 221 26.60 8.75 -18.37
C GLU A 221 25.71 10.00 -18.25
N LEU A 222 24.51 9.84 -17.66
CA LEU A 222 23.56 10.94 -17.51
C LEU A 222 24.01 11.94 -16.43
N ARG A 223 24.70 11.49 -15.39
CA ARG A 223 25.25 12.36 -14.35
C ARG A 223 26.33 13.30 -14.93
N ALA A 224 27.16 12.81 -15.83
CA ALA A 224 28.17 13.64 -16.51
C ALA A 224 27.55 14.77 -17.34
N THR A 225 26.33 14.55 -17.87
CA THR A 225 25.66 15.52 -18.75
C THR A 225 24.69 16.43 -17.99
N TYR A 226 23.95 15.88 -16.98
CA TYR A 226 22.84 16.59 -16.32
C TYR A 226 23.09 16.89 -14.85
N GLY A 227 24.23 16.47 -14.28
CA GLY A 227 24.65 16.78 -12.92
C GLY A 227 24.00 15.91 -11.82
N ASP A 228 22.74 15.56 -11.94
CA ASP A 228 22.03 14.69 -10.97
C ASP A 228 21.43 13.48 -11.69
N ALA A 229 21.96 12.30 -11.39
CA ALA A 229 21.38 11.03 -11.81
C ALA A 229 21.63 9.97 -10.73
N SER A 230 20.61 9.21 -10.39
CA SER A 230 20.65 8.21 -9.31
C SER A 230 20.01 6.90 -9.77
N VAL A 231 20.42 5.80 -9.10
CA VAL A 231 19.80 4.49 -9.26
C VAL A 231 19.00 4.18 -8.01
N VAL A 232 17.70 3.85 -8.18
CA VAL A 232 16.79 3.51 -7.10
C VAL A 232 16.28 2.09 -7.30
N GLU A 233 16.42 1.26 -6.29
CA GLU A 233 15.93 -0.12 -6.30
C GLU A 233 14.41 -0.18 -6.06
N SER A 234 13.73 -1.04 -6.80
CA SER A 234 12.29 -1.23 -6.66
C SER A 234 11.89 -2.65 -7.04
N TRP A 235 11.15 -3.30 -6.16
CA TRP A 235 10.57 -4.61 -6.43
C TRP A 235 9.26 -4.47 -7.21
N VAL A 236 9.15 -5.21 -8.32
CA VAL A 236 7.93 -5.28 -9.13
C VAL A 236 7.63 -6.75 -9.39
N ASN A 237 6.48 -7.22 -8.93
CA ASN A 237 6.03 -8.62 -9.11
C ASN A 237 7.08 -9.68 -8.71
N GLY A 238 7.80 -9.43 -7.61
CA GLY A 238 8.83 -10.33 -7.09
C GLY A 238 10.19 -10.23 -7.80
N GLN A 239 10.34 -9.34 -8.77
CA GLN A 239 11.60 -9.06 -9.46
C GLN A 239 12.16 -7.70 -9.03
N LEU A 240 13.46 -7.64 -8.73
CA LEU A 240 14.17 -6.40 -8.43
C LEU A 240 14.51 -5.66 -9.72
N PHE A 241 14.18 -4.37 -9.76
CA PHE A 241 14.56 -3.45 -10.82
C PHE A 241 15.39 -2.30 -10.28
N HIS A 242 16.39 -1.89 -11.04
CA HIS A 242 17.24 -0.73 -10.81
C HIS A 242 16.77 0.39 -11.73
N ARG A 243 16.14 1.41 -11.16
CA ARG A 243 15.51 2.51 -11.87
C ARG A 243 16.47 3.69 -11.92
N VAL A 244 16.73 4.20 -13.12
CA VAL A 244 17.57 5.39 -13.33
C VAL A 244 16.68 6.63 -13.31
N ARG A 245 16.96 7.55 -12.39
CA ARG A 245 16.27 8.82 -12.21
C ARG A 245 17.23 9.96 -12.43
N VAL A 246 16.80 11.01 -13.16
CA VAL A 246 17.65 12.11 -13.61
C VAL A 246 17.00 13.44 -13.27
N GLY A 247 17.81 14.34 -12.75
CA GLY A 247 17.45 15.73 -12.46
C GLY A 247 16.62 15.89 -11.18
N LEU A 248 16.60 17.13 -10.73
CA LEU A 248 15.80 17.61 -9.62
C LEU A 248 15.03 18.84 -10.08
N TYR A 249 13.72 18.72 -10.19
CA TYR A 249 12.84 19.77 -10.72
C TYR A 249 11.86 20.21 -9.63
N GLN A 250 11.67 21.51 -9.51
CA GLN A 250 10.81 22.07 -8.47
C GLN A 250 9.33 22.03 -8.86
N THR A 251 9.05 21.97 -10.16
CA THR A 251 7.67 21.93 -10.66
C THR A 251 7.46 20.76 -11.63
N MET A 252 6.23 20.27 -11.68
CA MET A 252 5.82 19.25 -12.66
C MET A 252 6.07 19.70 -14.09
N ALA A 253 5.86 20.99 -14.37
CA ALA A 253 6.07 21.56 -15.71
C ALA A 253 7.54 21.50 -16.15
N GLU A 254 8.48 21.81 -15.26
CA GLU A 254 9.92 21.67 -15.51
C GLU A 254 10.31 20.20 -15.73
N ALA A 255 9.79 19.30 -14.88
CA ALA A 255 10.06 17.88 -15.01
C ALA A 255 9.49 17.29 -16.31
N GLU A 256 8.28 17.69 -16.73
CA GLU A 256 7.69 17.27 -17.99
C GLU A 256 8.45 17.82 -19.20
N LYS A 257 8.94 19.06 -19.16
CA LYS A 257 9.82 19.61 -20.18
C LYS A 257 11.11 18.80 -20.31
N ALA A 258 11.73 18.45 -19.19
CA ALA A 258 12.91 17.59 -19.18
C ALA A 258 12.62 16.19 -19.71
N ARG A 259 11.47 15.61 -19.35
CA ARG A 259 11.03 14.31 -19.85
C ARG A 259 10.96 14.27 -21.38
N LEU A 260 10.39 15.32 -21.99
CA LEU A 260 10.33 15.42 -23.45
C LEU A 260 11.72 15.45 -24.08
N VAL A 261 12.67 16.18 -23.49
CA VAL A 261 14.08 16.19 -23.94
C VAL A 261 14.70 14.79 -23.86
N PHE A 262 14.40 14.01 -22.82
CA PHE A 262 14.91 12.63 -22.70
C PHE A 262 14.27 11.70 -23.73
N GLU A 263 12.99 11.87 -24.04
CA GLU A 263 12.33 11.10 -25.11
C GLU A 263 12.93 11.39 -26.49
N GLU A 264 13.21 12.65 -26.81
CA GLU A 264 13.89 13.07 -28.07
C GLU A 264 15.30 12.46 -28.19
N LYS A 265 15.96 12.20 -27.05
CA LYS A 265 17.29 11.55 -27.03
C LYS A 265 17.23 10.02 -27.02
N GLY A 266 16.07 9.43 -27.30
CA GLY A 266 15.87 7.99 -27.42
C GLY A 266 15.55 7.26 -26.13
N MET A 267 15.38 7.95 -24.98
CA MET A 267 14.92 7.38 -23.73
C MET A 267 13.38 7.31 -23.71
N GLN A 268 12.85 6.54 -24.64
CA GLN A 268 11.39 6.34 -24.77
C GLN A 268 10.83 5.70 -23.51
N ASN A 269 9.60 6.07 -23.16
CA ASN A 269 8.92 5.70 -21.92
C ASN A 269 9.48 6.37 -20.64
N SER A 270 10.19 7.48 -20.78
CA SER A 270 10.50 8.33 -19.63
C SER A 270 9.24 8.90 -18.99
N PHE A 271 9.21 9.00 -17.68
CA PHE A 271 8.08 9.60 -16.96
C PHE A 271 8.53 10.33 -15.70
N VAL A 272 7.77 11.34 -15.33
CA VAL A 272 8.01 12.13 -14.12
C VAL A 272 7.58 11.32 -12.90
N VAL A 273 8.40 11.34 -11.86
CA VAL A 273 8.12 10.78 -10.54
C VAL A 273 8.40 11.83 -9.48
N ALA A 274 7.65 11.82 -8.39
CA ALA A 274 8.05 12.57 -7.20
C ALA A 274 9.38 12.00 -6.68
N LYS A 275 10.30 12.87 -6.27
CA LYS A 275 11.54 12.46 -5.61
C LYS A 275 11.22 12.23 -4.14
N ASP A 276 11.42 10.99 -3.67
CA ASP A 276 11.28 10.60 -2.28
C ASP A 276 12.36 11.24 -1.40
#